data_8d0685b4b1f65829291e17b6688bfa26
#
_entry.id   8d0685b4b1f65829291e17b6688bfa26
#
_cell.length_a   1.000
_cell.length_b   1.000
_cell.length_c   1.000
_cell.angle_alpha   90.00
_cell.angle_beta   90.00
_cell.angle_gamma   90.00
#
_symmetry.space_group_name_H-M   'P 1'
#
loop_
_entity.id
_entity.type
_entity.pdbx_description
1 polymer ?
#
loop_
_entity_poly.entity_id
_entity_poly.type
_entity_poly.pdbx_seq_one_letter_code
_entity_poly.pdbx_strand_id
1 'polypeptide(L)'
;TSGRPSPTEAAHVAEDLSGKIAMIIDGGPVGIGIESTIIDLTEDTPMVLRPGYITPQMLSKVLGKEVIIDPGIIAADDTRKPKAPGMKYKHYAPKADMVIVDGTRKHVIAKINELVASHRDDGKKIAVIATEETKQFYDADVVLSMGSRADEDSIAHELYRILRDCDELDVDVIFSESFSTPRIG
;
A
#
# COMPACT_ATOMS: atom_id res chain seq x y z
N THR A 1 -14.73 1.64 -2.89
CA THR A 1 -14.91 2.08 -1.55
C THR A 1 -13.91 3.17 -1.23
N SER A 2 -14.37 4.39 -1.43
CA SER A 2 -13.54 5.57 -1.33
C SER A 2 -12.98 5.72 0.10
N GLY A 3 -11.67 5.95 0.21
CA GLY A 3 -10.99 6.19 1.48
C GLY A 3 -10.46 4.97 2.22
N ARG A 4 -10.80 3.74 1.80
CA ARG A 4 -10.29 2.48 2.38
C ARG A 4 -9.31 1.80 1.43
N PRO A 5 -8.45 0.88 1.91
CA PRO A 5 -7.64 0.04 1.04
C PRO A 5 -8.51 -0.75 0.06
N SER A 6 -8.05 -0.90 -1.18
CA SER A 6 -8.82 -1.59 -2.21
C SER A 6 -9.09 -3.05 -1.85
N PRO A 7 -10.28 -3.60 -2.19
CA PRO A 7 -10.58 -5.01 -2.00
C PRO A 7 -9.64 -5.90 -2.80
N THR A 8 -9.07 -6.91 -2.15
CA THR A 8 -8.22 -7.93 -2.79
C THR A 8 -8.84 -9.33 -2.72
N GLU A 9 -9.93 -9.48 -1.98
CA GLU A 9 -10.68 -10.72 -1.78
C GLU A 9 -12.19 -10.45 -1.76
N ALA A 10 -13.00 -11.48 -1.99
CA ALA A 10 -14.47 -11.36 -1.96
C ALA A 10 -14.99 -10.95 -0.57
N ALA A 11 -14.31 -11.36 0.50
CA ALA A 11 -14.65 -10.93 1.86
C ALA A 11 -14.60 -9.41 2.02
N HIS A 12 -13.57 -8.74 1.48
CA HIS A 12 -13.46 -7.28 1.49
C HIS A 12 -14.61 -6.60 0.72
N VAL A 13 -15.05 -7.21 -0.39
CA VAL A 13 -16.20 -6.72 -1.16
C VAL A 13 -17.48 -6.89 -0.36
N ALA A 14 -17.65 -8.02 0.33
CA ALA A 14 -18.79 -8.27 1.19
C ALA A 14 -18.84 -7.26 2.34
N GLU A 15 -17.72 -7.01 3.01
CA GLU A 15 -17.63 -6.00 4.08
C GLU A 15 -18.08 -4.61 3.61
N ASP A 16 -17.62 -4.19 2.42
CA ASP A 16 -17.90 -2.85 1.90
C ASP A 16 -19.31 -2.71 1.31
N LEU A 17 -19.89 -3.77 0.74
CA LEU A 17 -21.07 -3.70 -0.12
C LEU A 17 -22.23 -4.60 0.28
N SER A 18 -22.14 -5.39 1.37
CA SER A 18 -23.29 -6.17 1.86
C SER A 18 -24.51 -5.29 2.10
N GLY A 19 -25.67 -5.75 1.64
CA GLY A 19 -26.93 -5.01 1.69
C GLY A 19 -27.07 -3.91 0.63
N LYS A 20 -26.05 -3.64 -0.16
CA LYS A 20 -26.07 -2.65 -1.25
C LYS A 20 -26.08 -3.28 -2.64
N ILE A 21 -25.65 -4.53 -2.75
CA ILE A 21 -25.62 -5.30 -4.01
C ILE A 21 -26.28 -6.66 -3.80
N ALA A 22 -26.80 -7.22 -4.89
CA ALA A 22 -27.56 -8.48 -4.83
C ALA A 22 -26.65 -9.71 -4.81
N MET A 23 -25.44 -9.62 -5.37
CA MET A 23 -24.58 -10.78 -5.57
C MET A 23 -23.11 -10.38 -5.60
N ILE A 24 -22.24 -11.24 -5.10
CA ILE A 24 -20.79 -11.19 -5.24
C ILE A 24 -20.34 -12.47 -5.93
N ILE A 25 -19.55 -12.35 -7.00
CA ILE A 25 -18.91 -13.49 -7.65
C ILE A 25 -17.47 -13.54 -7.13
N ASP A 26 -17.13 -14.62 -6.42
CA ASP A 26 -15.80 -14.83 -5.87
C ASP A 26 -14.92 -15.55 -6.90
N GLY A 27 -13.93 -14.85 -7.42
CA GLY A 27 -12.90 -15.39 -8.32
C GLY A 27 -11.61 -15.78 -7.60
N GLY A 28 -11.60 -15.76 -6.27
CA GLY A 28 -10.40 -15.91 -5.44
C GLY A 28 -9.65 -14.60 -5.20
N PRO A 29 -8.54 -14.62 -4.43
CA PRO A 29 -7.72 -13.46 -4.18
C PRO A 29 -7.09 -12.92 -5.47
N VAL A 30 -6.91 -11.60 -5.54
CA VAL A 30 -6.29 -10.95 -6.71
C VAL A 30 -4.81 -11.30 -6.81
N GLY A 31 -4.29 -11.46 -8.01
CA GLY A 31 -2.86 -11.76 -8.23
C GLY A 31 -1.94 -10.55 -7.98
N ILE A 32 -2.48 -9.32 -8.00
CA ILE A 32 -1.75 -8.08 -7.79
C ILE A 32 -2.53 -7.26 -6.76
N GLY A 33 -1.93 -7.01 -5.60
CA GLY A 33 -2.57 -6.37 -4.45
C GLY A 33 -2.47 -4.85 -4.42
N ILE A 34 -2.09 -4.21 -5.52
CA ILE A 34 -2.01 -2.75 -5.67
C ILE A 34 -2.88 -2.26 -6.83
N GLU A 35 -3.13 -0.96 -6.86
CA GLU A 35 -3.95 -0.33 -7.88
C GLU A 35 -3.37 -0.47 -9.29
N SER A 36 -4.27 -0.42 -10.28
CA SER A 36 -3.89 -0.38 -11.69
C SER A 36 -3.21 0.95 -12.05
N THR A 37 -2.25 0.90 -12.96
CA THR A 37 -1.62 2.08 -13.54
C THR A 37 -2.62 2.82 -14.42
N ILE A 38 -2.70 4.15 -14.26
CA ILE A 38 -3.46 5.02 -15.15
C ILE A 38 -2.47 5.81 -15.99
N ILE A 39 -2.63 5.74 -17.32
CA ILE A 39 -1.80 6.47 -18.27
C ILE A 39 -2.67 7.40 -19.13
N ASP A 40 -2.17 8.62 -19.35
CA ASP A 40 -2.71 9.58 -20.30
C ASP A 40 -1.95 9.44 -21.62
N LEU A 41 -2.68 9.18 -22.70
CA LEU A 41 -2.17 9.05 -24.08
C LEU A 41 -2.67 10.18 -24.98
N THR A 42 -3.28 11.22 -24.43
CA THR A 42 -3.87 12.33 -25.20
C THR A 42 -2.84 13.32 -25.68
N GLU A 43 -1.66 13.32 -25.07
CA GLU A 43 -0.52 14.19 -25.43
C GLU A 43 0.56 13.41 -26.19
N ASP A 44 1.48 14.11 -26.84
CA ASP A 44 2.57 13.48 -27.60
C ASP A 44 3.48 12.62 -26.73
N THR A 45 3.72 13.02 -25.48
CA THR A 45 4.46 12.26 -24.49
C THR A 45 3.49 11.58 -23.53
N PRO A 46 3.38 10.24 -23.56
CA PRO A 46 2.55 9.48 -22.64
C PRO A 46 2.95 9.74 -21.18
N MET A 47 1.93 9.90 -20.31
CA MET A 47 2.15 10.31 -18.92
C MET A 47 1.40 9.40 -17.95
N VAL A 48 2.10 8.85 -16.96
CA VAL A 48 1.47 8.08 -15.87
C VAL A 48 0.83 9.05 -14.88
N LEU A 49 -0.50 8.95 -14.74
CA LEU A 49 -1.31 9.74 -13.80
C LEU A 49 -1.50 9.05 -12.45
N ARG A 50 -1.36 7.75 -12.39
CA ARG A 50 -1.35 6.96 -11.17
C ARG A 50 -0.41 5.79 -11.33
N PRO A 51 0.68 5.72 -10.56
CA PRO A 51 1.56 4.55 -10.53
C PRO A 51 0.82 3.30 -10.07
N GLY A 52 1.21 2.16 -10.59
CA GLY A 52 0.71 0.84 -10.25
C GLY A 52 1.68 -0.24 -10.68
N TYR A 53 1.23 -1.48 -10.74
CA TYR A 53 2.08 -2.62 -11.12
C TYR A 53 2.75 -2.47 -12.48
N ILE A 54 2.05 -1.89 -13.47
CA ILE A 54 2.62 -1.62 -14.80
C ILE A 54 3.46 -0.35 -14.70
N THR A 55 4.77 -0.49 -14.84
CA THR A 55 5.73 0.60 -14.65
C THR A 55 5.87 1.47 -15.91
N PRO A 56 6.38 2.72 -15.80
CA PRO A 56 6.70 3.55 -16.97
C PRO A 56 7.65 2.87 -17.96
N GLN A 57 8.60 2.07 -17.46
CA GLN A 57 9.57 1.34 -18.29
C GLN A 57 8.88 0.26 -19.12
N MET A 58 7.93 -0.50 -18.52
CA MET A 58 7.13 -1.48 -19.24
C MET A 58 6.29 -0.82 -20.34
N LEU A 59 5.66 0.32 -20.02
CA LEU A 59 4.87 1.09 -20.98
C LEU A 59 5.73 1.64 -22.11
N SER A 60 6.89 2.23 -21.81
CA SER A 60 7.84 2.75 -22.79
C SER A 60 8.27 1.68 -23.78
N LYS A 61 8.53 0.45 -23.29
CA LYS A 61 8.91 -0.68 -24.13
C LYS A 61 7.82 -1.07 -25.14
N VAL A 62 6.56 -1.03 -24.72
CA VAL A 62 5.41 -1.38 -25.58
C VAL A 62 5.07 -0.26 -26.56
N LEU A 63 5.10 1.00 -26.09
CA LEU A 63 4.73 2.16 -26.89
C LEU A 63 5.84 2.63 -27.84
N GLY A 64 7.09 2.19 -27.63
CA GLY A 64 8.25 2.67 -28.38
C GLY A 64 8.55 4.15 -28.15
N LYS A 65 8.05 4.74 -27.06
CA LYS A 65 8.20 6.13 -26.66
C LYS A 65 8.56 6.20 -25.18
N GLU A 66 9.21 7.29 -24.77
CA GLU A 66 9.41 7.60 -23.37
C GLU A 66 8.05 7.84 -22.69
N VAL A 67 7.87 7.26 -21.51
CA VAL A 67 6.69 7.48 -20.65
C VAL A 67 7.17 8.16 -19.38
N ILE A 68 6.60 9.30 -19.06
CA ILE A 68 6.95 10.09 -17.86
C ILE A 68 5.89 9.89 -16.76
N ILE A 69 6.26 10.23 -15.53
CA ILE A 69 5.31 10.31 -14.40
C ILE A 69 4.85 11.76 -14.30
N ASP A 70 3.55 11.97 -14.04
CA ASP A 70 3.01 13.33 -13.86
C ASP A 70 3.79 14.05 -12.74
N PRO A 71 4.40 15.21 -13.03
CA PRO A 71 5.13 15.98 -12.02
C PRO A 71 4.30 16.33 -10.78
N GLY A 72 2.97 16.41 -10.90
CA GLY A 72 2.07 16.64 -9.77
C GLY A 72 2.05 15.52 -8.75
N ILE A 73 2.41 14.28 -9.15
CA ILE A 73 2.56 13.14 -8.22
C ILE A 73 3.85 13.29 -7.42
N ILE A 74 4.93 13.69 -8.10
CA ILE A 74 6.27 13.79 -7.49
C ILE A 74 6.37 15.02 -6.58
N ALA A 75 5.79 16.15 -6.99
CA ALA A 75 5.95 17.44 -6.31
C ALA A 75 4.89 17.68 -5.22
N ALA A 76 3.91 16.80 -5.05
CA ALA A 76 2.76 17.02 -4.15
C ALA A 76 2.12 18.42 -4.32
N ASP A 77 2.11 18.96 -5.54
CA ASP A 77 1.60 20.29 -5.84
C ASP A 77 0.07 20.31 -5.78
N ASP A 78 -0.45 20.84 -4.69
CA ASP A 78 -1.89 20.88 -4.37
C ASP A 78 -2.70 21.87 -5.22
N THR A 79 -2.04 22.66 -6.10
CA THR A 79 -2.69 23.71 -6.90
C THR A 79 -3.32 23.18 -8.19
N ARG A 80 -2.92 22.01 -8.68
CA ARG A 80 -3.39 21.43 -9.94
C ARG A 80 -4.69 20.65 -9.77
N LYS A 81 -5.57 20.72 -10.78
CA LYS A 81 -6.74 19.85 -10.82
C LYS A 81 -6.28 18.42 -11.09
N PRO A 82 -6.70 17.44 -10.26
CA PRO A 82 -6.35 16.04 -10.49
C PRO A 82 -6.96 15.57 -11.81
N LYS A 83 -6.15 14.97 -12.67
CA LYS A 83 -6.57 14.39 -13.96
C LYS A 83 -7.15 12.97 -13.80
N ALA A 84 -6.88 12.31 -12.68
CA ALA A 84 -7.33 10.94 -12.41
C ALA A 84 -7.78 10.76 -10.95
N PRO A 85 -8.65 9.77 -10.66
CA PRO A 85 -9.01 9.40 -9.30
C PRO A 85 -7.77 8.95 -8.51
N GLY A 86 -7.68 9.33 -7.23
CA GLY A 86 -6.60 8.92 -6.35
C GLY A 86 -5.40 9.86 -6.30
N MET A 87 -5.40 10.96 -7.07
CA MET A 87 -4.27 11.90 -7.08
C MET A 87 -4.26 12.94 -5.95
N LYS A 88 -5.40 13.27 -5.32
CA LYS A 88 -5.50 14.48 -4.48
C LYS A 88 -5.89 14.26 -3.02
N TYR A 89 -6.51 13.16 -2.67
CA TYR A 89 -7.01 12.93 -1.31
C TYR A 89 -6.34 11.74 -0.65
N LYS A 90 -6.38 11.67 0.69
CA LYS A 90 -5.96 10.47 1.44
C LYS A 90 -6.81 9.29 0.95
N HIS A 91 -6.22 8.44 0.14
CA HIS A 91 -6.84 7.22 -0.39
C HIS A 91 -6.07 6.00 0.12
N TYR A 92 -6.76 4.86 0.16
CA TYR A 92 -6.15 3.56 0.48
C TYR A 92 -5.49 3.49 1.87
N ALA A 93 -5.86 4.39 2.77
CA ALA A 93 -5.28 4.42 4.10
C ALA A 93 -6.07 3.52 5.07
N PRO A 94 -5.40 2.83 6.00
CA PRO A 94 -6.06 2.17 7.11
C PRO A 94 -6.71 3.19 8.06
N LYS A 95 -7.56 2.70 8.97
CA LYS A 95 -8.19 3.53 10.01
C LYS A 95 -7.18 4.04 11.03
N ALA A 96 -6.26 3.15 11.43
CA ALA A 96 -5.21 3.46 12.39
C ALA A 96 -4.14 4.40 11.80
N ASP A 97 -3.52 5.19 12.66
CA ASP A 97 -2.35 5.96 12.28
C ASP A 97 -1.18 5.04 11.94
N MET A 98 -0.51 5.31 10.80
CA MET A 98 0.60 4.50 10.32
C MET A 98 1.88 5.32 10.25
N VAL A 99 2.95 4.76 10.82
CA VAL A 99 4.30 5.33 10.79
C VAL A 99 5.24 4.37 10.08
N ILE A 100 5.91 4.87 9.02
CA ILE A 100 6.93 4.11 8.30
C ILE A 100 8.30 4.50 8.86
N VAL A 101 9.08 3.50 9.27
CA VAL A 101 10.43 3.69 9.80
C VAL A 101 11.45 3.29 8.75
N ASP A 102 12.31 4.24 8.37
CA ASP A 102 13.35 4.03 7.38
C ASP A 102 14.76 4.02 8.00
N GLY A 103 15.69 3.36 7.33
CA GLY A 103 17.08 3.27 7.75
C GLY A 103 17.70 1.89 7.56
N THR A 104 18.82 1.65 8.24
CA THR A 104 19.43 0.32 8.22
C THR A 104 18.58 -0.68 8.99
N ARG A 105 18.53 -1.94 8.52
CA ARG A 105 17.72 -3.02 9.11
C ARG A 105 17.80 -3.07 10.64
N LYS A 106 19.03 -3.01 11.18
CA LYS A 106 19.25 -3.06 12.63
C LYS A 106 18.62 -1.88 13.36
N HIS A 107 18.75 -0.68 12.81
CA HIS A 107 18.20 0.53 13.42
C HIS A 107 16.67 0.57 13.29
N VAL A 108 16.12 0.13 12.16
CA VAL A 108 14.66 0.03 11.95
C VAL A 108 14.03 -0.90 12.99
N ILE A 109 14.60 -2.12 13.17
CA ILE A 109 14.10 -3.08 14.16
C ILE A 109 14.16 -2.48 15.59
N ALA A 110 15.29 -1.88 15.95
CA ALA A 110 15.44 -1.28 17.27
C ALA A 110 14.44 -0.13 17.49
N LYS A 111 14.25 0.74 16.49
CA LYS A 111 13.35 1.89 16.59
C LYS A 111 11.89 1.49 16.65
N ILE A 112 11.48 0.52 15.84
CA ILE A 112 10.10 0.01 15.89
C ILE A 112 9.82 -0.62 17.25
N ASN A 113 10.72 -1.45 17.81
CA ASN A 113 10.52 -2.04 19.13
C ASN A 113 10.48 -0.98 20.26
N GLU A 114 11.28 0.09 20.15
CA GLU A 114 11.19 1.24 21.07
C GLU A 114 9.81 1.91 21.01
N LEU A 115 9.31 2.16 19.79
CA LEU A 115 7.99 2.76 19.56
C LEU A 115 6.86 1.86 20.06
N VAL A 116 6.95 0.55 19.82
CA VAL A 116 5.99 -0.44 20.31
C VAL A 116 5.94 -0.41 21.85
N ALA A 117 7.09 -0.45 22.53
CA ALA A 117 7.12 -0.39 23.98
C ALA A 117 6.47 0.88 24.53
N SER A 118 6.82 2.04 23.96
CA SER A 118 6.25 3.34 24.38
C SER A 118 4.73 3.40 24.22
N HIS A 119 4.19 2.91 23.10
CA HIS A 119 2.74 2.96 22.85
C HIS A 119 1.97 1.88 23.62
N ARG A 120 2.62 0.76 23.96
CA ARG A 120 2.05 -0.26 24.84
C ARG A 120 1.85 0.28 26.25
N ASP A 121 2.78 1.11 26.75
CA ASP A 121 2.65 1.79 28.04
C ASP A 121 1.43 2.74 28.06
N ASP A 122 1.03 3.27 26.91
CA ASP A 122 -0.18 4.08 26.74
C ASP A 122 -1.48 3.23 26.58
N GLY A 123 -1.38 1.90 26.66
CA GLY A 123 -2.51 0.97 26.56
C GLY A 123 -3.04 0.80 25.14
N LYS A 124 -2.27 1.14 24.09
CA LYS A 124 -2.66 0.99 22.69
C LYS A 124 -2.41 -0.40 22.16
N LYS A 125 -3.28 -0.87 21.28
CA LYS A 125 -3.09 -2.09 20.50
C LYS A 125 -2.28 -1.79 19.23
N ILE A 126 -1.16 -2.47 19.06
CA ILE A 126 -0.13 -2.12 18.09
C ILE A 126 0.04 -3.22 17.05
N ALA A 127 0.03 -2.84 15.77
CA ALA A 127 0.46 -3.71 14.69
C ALA A 127 1.85 -3.32 14.18
N VAL A 128 2.65 -4.31 13.82
CA VAL A 128 3.90 -4.14 13.07
C VAL A 128 3.78 -4.84 11.72
N ILE A 129 4.03 -4.09 10.64
CA ILE A 129 4.14 -4.61 9.29
C ILE A 129 5.62 -4.79 8.97
N ALA A 130 6.01 -6.03 8.76
CA ALA A 130 7.40 -6.46 8.59
C ALA A 130 7.55 -7.34 7.35
N THR A 131 8.76 -7.78 7.04
CA THR A 131 9.01 -8.81 6.04
C THR A 131 9.20 -10.18 6.66
N GLU A 132 9.17 -11.25 5.85
CA GLU A 132 9.47 -12.62 6.30
C GLU A 132 10.82 -12.69 7.02
N GLU A 133 11.80 -11.88 6.60
CA GLU A 133 13.14 -11.87 7.15
C GLU A 133 13.26 -11.16 8.50
N THR A 134 12.26 -10.35 8.87
CA THR A 134 12.35 -9.48 10.06
C THR A 134 11.22 -9.67 11.05
N LYS A 135 10.09 -10.23 10.67
CA LYS A 135 8.89 -10.38 11.52
C LYS A 135 9.17 -11.01 12.91
N GLN A 136 10.13 -11.92 12.98
CA GLN A 136 10.52 -12.60 14.22
C GLN A 136 11.25 -11.71 15.24
N PHE A 137 11.65 -10.50 14.86
CA PHE A 137 12.38 -9.57 15.72
C PHE A 137 11.48 -8.53 16.37
N TYR A 138 10.18 -8.56 16.11
CA TYR A 138 9.22 -7.61 16.67
C TYR A 138 8.36 -8.26 17.76
N ASP A 139 8.19 -7.52 18.84
CA ASP A 139 7.33 -7.88 19.97
C ASP A 139 6.15 -6.91 20.05
N ALA A 140 5.14 -7.10 19.18
CA ALA A 140 3.93 -6.31 19.14
C ALA A 140 2.69 -7.19 19.33
N ASP A 141 1.51 -6.58 19.56
CA ASP A 141 0.27 -7.32 19.71
C ASP A 141 -0.09 -8.08 18.45
N VAL A 142 0.25 -7.49 17.29
CA VAL A 142 0.05 -8.08 15.97
C VAL A 142 1.31 -7.86 15.13
N VAL A 143 1.85 -8.91 14.53
CA VAL A 143 2.96 -8.82 13.55
C VAL A 143 2.51 -9.46 12.25
N LEU A 144 2.41 -8.65 11.20
CA LEU A 144 1.97 -9.06 9.86
C LEU A 144 3.14 -9.06 8.89
N SER A 145 3.23 -10.11 8.06
CA SER A 145 4.28 -10.21 7.05
C SER A 145 3.77 -9.70 5.70
N MET A 146 4.48 -8.74 5.13
CA MET A 146 4.23 -8.21 3.79
C MET A 146 4.97 -9.01 2.69
N GLY A 147 5.47 -10.21 3.01
CA GLY A 147 6.25 -11.01 2.05
C GLY A 147 7.76 -10.85 2.21
N SER A 148 8.50 -11.22 1.19
CA SER A 148 9.97 -11.22 1.20
C SER A 148 10.54 -9.96 0.54
N ARG A 149 11.61 -9.40 1.11
CA ARG A 149 12.37 -8.29 0.47
C ARG A 149 13.03 -8.70 -0.84
N ALA A 150 13.24 -9.98 -1.06
CA ALA A 150 13.79 -10.49 -2.31
C ALA A 150 12.73 -10.61 -3.42
N ASP A 151 11.44 -10.50 -3.09
CA ASP A 151 10.32 -10.64 -4.01
C ASP A 151 9.35 -9.47 -3.88
N GLU A 152 9.55 -8.43 -4.70
CA GLU A 152 8.69 -7.24 -4.73
C GLU A 152 7.23 -7.56 -5.09
N ASP A 153 7.00 -8.62 -5.87
CA ASP A 153 5.64 -9.01 -6.26
C ASP A 153 4.88 -9.54 -5.03
N SER A 154 5.56 -10.25 -4.12
CA SER A 154 4.94 -10.68 -2.85
C SER A 154 4.53 -9.48 -1.99
N ILE A 155 5.37 -8.45 -1.91
CA ILE A 155 5.07 -7.22 -1.17
C ILE A 155 3.86 -6.49 -1.79
N ALA A 156 3.85 -6.34 -3.11
CA ALA A 156 2.74 -5.69 -3.82
C ALA A 156 1.42 -6.46 -3.65
N HIS A 157 1.48 -7.80 -3.66
CA HIS A 157 0.31 -8.66 -3.48
C HIS A 157 -0.34 -8.48 -2.11
N GLU A 158 0.45 -8.37 -1.06
CA GLU A 158 -0.02 -8.36 0.33
C GLU A 158 -0.45 -6.96 0.84
N LEU A 159 -0.02 -5.88 0.19
CA LEU A 159 -0.13 -4.52 0.72
C LEU A 159 -1.55 -4.16 1.19
N TYR A 160 -2.53 -4.22 0.31
CA TYR A 160 -3.90 -3.81 0.68
C TYR A 160 -4.61 -4.82 1.57
N ARG A 161 -4.28 -6.10 1.45
CA ARG A 161 -4.81 -7.14 2.34
C ARG A 161 -4.39 -6.84 3.79
N ILE A 162 -3.10 -6.62 4.01
CA ILE A 162 -2.55 -6.34 5.35
C ILE A 162 -3.13 -5.06 5.96
N LEU A 163 -3.31 -4.01 5.17
CA LEU A 163 -3.94 -2.79 5.68
C LEU A 163 -5.39 -3.01 6.09
N ARG A 164 -6.13 -3.91 5.41
CA ARG A 164 -7.47 -4.31 5.82
C ARG A 164 -7.45 -5.22 7.04
N ASP A 165 -6.51 -6.15 7.12
CA ASP A 165 -6.32 -7.00 8.30
C ASP A 165 -6.08 -6.13 9.55
N CYS A 166 -5.30 -5.05 9.45
CA CYS A 166 -5.14 -4.09 10.53
C CYS A 166 -6.46 -3.42 10.93
N ASP A 167 -7.30 -3.05 9.95
CA ASP A 167 -8.62 -2.47 10.19
C ASP A 167 -9.58 -3.45 10.88
N GLU A 168 -9.54 -4.75 10.52
CA GLU A 168 -10.35 -5.81 11.11
C GLU A 168 -9.90 -6.16 12.52
N LEU A 169 -8.58 -6.13 12.75
CA LEU A 169 -8.00 -6.38 14.06
C LEU A 169 -8.16 -5.20 15.03
N ASP A 170 -8.72 -4.09 14.57
CA ASP A 170 -9.00 -2.88 15.37
C ASP A 170 -7.75 -2.42 16.15
N VAL A 171 -6.65 -2.25 15.43
CA VAL A 171 -5.40 -1.75 15.99
C VAL A 171 -5.44 -0.22 16.07
N ASP A 172 -4.80 0.35 17.10
CA ASP A 172 -4.76 1.80 17.32
C ASP A 172 -3.63 2.48 16.53
N VAL A 173 -2.53 1.74 16.31
CA VAL A 173 -1.33 2.27 15.65
C VAL A 173 -0.66 1.16 14.84
N ILE A 174 -0.10 1.54 13.68
CA ILE A 174 0.65 0.66 12.80
C ILE A 174 2.08 1.19 12.64
N PHE A 175 3.07 0.37 12.93
CA PHE A 175 4.47 0.64 12.56
C PHE A 175 4.86 -0.25 11.39
N SER A 176 5.48 0.32 10.37
CA SER A 176 5.95 -0.42 9.20
C SER A 176 7.43 -0.17 8.94
N GLU A 177 8.11 -1.20 8.50
CA GLU A 177 9.42 -1.03 7.87
C GLU A 177 9.25 -0.28 6.55
N SER A 178 10.27 0.50 6.15
CA SER A 178 10.41 0.97 4.78
C SER A 178 10.81 -0.17 3.86
N PHE A 179 10.18 -0.24 2.70
CA PHE A 179 10.46 -1.24 1.67
C PHE A 179 11.08 -0.54 0.47
N SER A 180 12.32 -0.91 0.14
CA SER A 180 12.92 -0.51 -1.13
C SER A 180 12.34 -1.37 -2.24
N THR A 181 11.49 -0.78 -3.05
CA THR A 181 10.85 -1.43 -4.20
C THR A 181 11.21 -0.66 -5.48
N PRO A 182 12.45 -0.81 -5.99
CA PRO A 182 12.95 0.00 -7.12
C PRO A 182 12.15 -0.18 -8.40
N ARG A 183 11.39 -1.26 -8.54
CA ARG A 183 10.55 -1.53 -9.70
C ARG A 183 9.12 -1.02 -9.51
N ILE A 184 8.53 -1.21 -8.33
CA ILE A 184 7.11 -0.95 -8.07
C ILE A 184 6.92 0.32 -7.24
N GLY A 185 7.86 0.62 -6.39
CA GLY A 185 7.86 1.81 -5.53
C GLY A 185 8.38 3.02 -6.24
#